data_d5d31265fb0f5cb901a215bb205747e4
#
_entry.id   d5d31265fb0f5cb901a215bb205747e4
#
_cell.length_a   1.000
_cell.length_b   1.000
_cell.length_c   1.000
_cell.angle_alpha   90.00
_cell.angle_beta   90.00
_cell.angle_gamma   90.00
#
_symmetry.space_group_name_H-M   'P 1'
#
loop_
_entity.id
_entity.type
_entity.pdbx_description
1 polymer ?
#
loop_
_entity_poly.entity_id
_entity_poly.type
_entity_poly.pdbx_seq_one_letter_code
_entity_poly.pdbx_strand_id
1 'polypeptide(L)'
;MTQHLGTFILTQMAETMISSKPLTFVTLLALAGCAGSTTAAQGPGPADAAGPATVTAEPAAAAPDATPASSALAFSTVQADRGRNVFRSTCTECHYSSEFNDRQFKFKWRRRTAGDLFEMVSTQMPEDAPGSLELEQYADIVAFVLRLNGFEPGSGELPADADALGTISLAPLGN
;
A
#
# COMPACT_ATOMS: atom_id res chain seq x y z
N MET A 1 -16.82 19.73 61.40
CA MET A 1 -18.08 19.02 61.12
C MET A 1 -17.97 18.58 59.69
N THR A 2 -17.74 17.46 59.41
CA THR A 2 -18.09 16.08 59.48
C THR A 2 -17.61 15.41 58.24
N GLN A 3 -16.71 14.50 58.41
CA GLN A 3 -16.25 13.47 57.51
C GLN A 3 -17.40 12.61 57.01
N HIS A 4 -17.28 12.07 55.82
CA HIS A 4 -17.69 10.71 55.41
C HIS A 4 -16.99 10.45 54.09
N LEU A 5 -15.94 9.71 54.08
CA LEU A 5 -15.82 8.25 54.01
C LEU A 5 -16.80 7.61 53.03
N GLY A 6 -16.25 7.16 51.99
CA GLY A 6 -16.88 6.29 50.99
C GLY A 6 -15.81 5.46 50.27
N THR A 7 -15.12 4.64 51.03
CA THR A 7 -14.39 3.45 50.59
C THR A 7 -15.41 2.42 50.13
N PHE A 8 -15.47 2.14 48.86
CA PHE A 8 -16.10 0.97 48.22
C PHE A 8 -15.65 1.02 46.76
N ILE A 9 -15.03 0.11 46.17
CA ILE A 9 -14.89 -1.33 46.30
C ILE A 9 -13.69 -1.74 45.45
N LEU A 10 -12.65 -2.20 46.08
CA LEU A 10 -11.84 -3.27 45.53
C LEU A 10 -12.70 -4.52 45.60
N THR A 11 -13.04 -5.11 44.52
CA THR A 11 -13.28 -6.55 44.35
C THR A 11 -14.11 -6.77 43.10
N GLN A 12 -13.48 -7.13 42.07
CA GLN A 12 -13.87 -8.18 41.14
C GLN A 12 -12.63 -8.53 40.33
N MET A 13 -11.72 -9.12 41.01
CA MET A 13 -10.87 -10.17 40.42
C MET A 13 -11.74 -11.39 40.27
N ALA A 14 -11.48 -12.07 39.26
CA ALA A 14 -11.62 -13.47 39.05
C ALA A 14 -12.28 -13.81 37.73
N GLU A 15 -11.43 -14.30 36.89
CA GLU A 15 -11.51 -15.68 36.40
C GLU A 15 -12.57 -15.89 35.32
N THR A 16 -12.10 -15.90 34.11
CA THR A 16 -12.41 -17.08 33.31
C THR A 16 -11.17 -17.51 32.55
N MET A 17 -10.46 -18.39 33.20
CA MET A 17 -9.53 -19.29 32.57
C MET A 17 -10.27 -20.25 31.63
N ILE A 18 -9.58 -20.58 30.55
CA ILE A 18 -9.52 -21.91 29.98
C ILE A 18 -10.69 -22.32 29.09
N SER A 19 -10.42 -22.35 27.81
CA SER A 19 -10.68 -23.59 27.08
C SER A 19 -9.73 -23.74 25.90
N SER A 20 -8.56 -24.24 26.19
CA SER A 20 -7.68 -24.91 25.25
C SER A 20 -8.37 -26.20 24.78
N LYS A 21 -8.74 -26.27 23.52
CA LYS A 21 -8.99 -27.54 22.86
C LYS A 21 -7.97 -27.72 21.76
N PRO A 22 -7.07 -28.67 21.89
CA PRO A 22 -6.23 -29.09 20.76
C PRO A 22 -7.08 -29.95 19.83
N LEU A 23 -7.35 -29.51 18.66
CA LEU A 23 -7.87 -30.37 17.61
C LEU A 23 -6.70 -30.90 16.79
N THR A 24 -6.26 -32.06 17.22
CA THR A 24 -5.40 -32.98 16.48
C THR A 24 -6.15 -33.44 15.25
N PHE A 25 -5.76 -32.97 14.07
CA PHE A 25 -6.15 -33.62 12.82
C PHE A 25 -4.90 -34.23 12.19
N VAL A 26 -4.75 -35.48 12.45
CA VAL A 26 -3.93 -36.44 11.70
C VAL A 26 -4.83 -37.01 10.62
N THR A 27 -4.43 -36.88 9.37
CA THR A 27 -4.78 -37.80 8.28
C THR A 27 -3.92 -37.43 7.09
N LEU A 28 -2.96 -38.22 6.78
CA LEU A 28 -2.85 -39.36 5.90
C LEU A 28 -2.80 -39.00 4.41
N LEU A 29 -1.61 -39.00 3.89
CA LEU A 29 -1.04 -39.80 2.81
C LEU A 29 -1.92 -40.04 1.60
N ALA A 30 -1.54 -39.48 0.43
CA ALA A 30 -1.67 -40.16 -0.85
C ALA A 30 -0.57 -39.70 -1.80
N LEU A 31 0.35 -40.60 -2.03
CA LEU A 31 1.29 -40.61 -3.14
C LEU A 31 0.53 -40.91 -4.43
N ALA A 32 0.69 -40.11 -5.45
CA ALA A 32 0.54 -40.56 -6.83
C ALA A 32 1.51 -39.76 -7.69
N GLY A 33 2.53 -40.44 -8.11
CA GLY A 33 3.46 -40.05 -9.12
C GLY A 33 2.87 -40.15 -10.52
N CYS A 34 3.31 -39.27 -11.37
CA CYS A 34 3.36 -39.50 -12.81
C CYS A 34 4.63 -38.85 -13.35
N ALA A 35 5.54 -39.71 -13.71
CA ALA A 35 6.67 -39.44 -14.58
C ALA A 35 6.17 -39.37 -16.05
N GLY A 36 6.72 -38.47 -16.82
CA GLY A 36 6.51 -38.36 -18.26
C GLY A 36 7.42 -37.28 -18.78
N SER A 37 8.62 -37.61 -19.11
CA SER A 37 9.24 -37.94 -20.37
C SER A 37 9.51 -36.73 -21.27
N THR A 38 10.78 -36.37 -21.26
CA THR A 38 11.68 -35.98 -22.36
C THR A 38 11.06 -35.87 -23.76
N THR A 39 11.35 -34.78 -24.43
CA THR A 39 11.83 -34.85 -25.83
C THR A 39 12.69 -33.62 -26.10
N ALA A 40 13.96 -33.86 -26.29
CA ALA A 40 14.90 -32.99 -26.92
C ALA A 40 14.68 -33.00 -28.43
N ALA A 41 14.69 -31.86 -29.04
CA ALA A 41 14.95 -31.73 -30.46
C ALA A 41 15.93 -30.58 -30.68
N GLN A 42 17.17 -30.95 -30.87
CA GLN A 42 18.22 -30.14 -31.46
C GLN A 42 18.01 -30.08 -33.00
N GLY A 43 18.22 -28.92 -33.55
CA GLY A 43 18.44 -28.74 -34.97
C GLY A 43 19.32 -27.52 -35.20
N PRO A 44 20.48 -27.68 -35.87
CA PRO A 44 21.48 -26.64 -36.01
C PRO A 44 21.37 -25.83 -37.30
N GLY A 45 21.77 -24.56 -37.19
CA GLY A 45 22.48 -23.72 -38.11
C GLY A 45 21.92 -23.40 -39.52
N PRO A 46 22.57 -22.59 -40.33
CA PRO A 46 23.81 -21.84 -40.10
C PRO A 46 23.70 -20.32 -40.34
N ALA A 47 24.83 -19.67 -40.08
CA ALA A 47 25.21 -18.31 -40.35
C ALA A 47 24.93 -17.81 -41.79
N ASP A 48 24.64 -16.52 -41.94
CA ASP A 48 25.49 -15.66 -42.80
C ASP A 48 25.01 -14.19 -42.80
N ALA A 49 26.00 -13.38 -42.92
CA ALA A 49 26.04 -12.05 -43.54
C ALA A 49 25.94 -10.82 -42.63
N ALA A 50 27.15 -10.35 -42.39
CA ALA A 50 27.49 -9.00 -41.98
C ALA A 50 26.95 -7.93 -42.94
N GLY A 51 26.43 -6.83 -42.34
CA GLY A 51 26.26 -5.56 -43.01
C GLY A 51 26.45 -4.45 -41.98
N PRO A 52 27.44 -3.56 -42.12
CA PRO A 52 27.56 -2.41 -41.21
C PRO A 52 26.55 -1.35 -41.63
N ALA A 53 25.48 -1.22 -40.89
CA ALA A 53 24.62 -0.05 -41.00
C ALA A 53 25.20 1.11 -40.16
N THR A 54 25.77 2.05 -40.88
CA THR A 54 26.15 3.38 -40.37
C THR A 54 24.91 4.09 -39.87
N VAL A 55 24.70 4.12 -38.56
CA VAL A 55 23.72 4.97 -37.95
C VAL A 55 24.31 6.40 -37.85
N THR A 56 23.89 7.22 -38.75
CA THR A 56 24.04 8.66 -38.69
C THR A 56 23.34 9.14 -37.41
N ALA A 57 24.13 9.71 -36.52
CA ALA A 57 23.62 10.39 -35.33
C ALA A 57 22.86 11.64 -35.77
N GLU A 58 21.56 11.60 -35.68
CA GLU A 58 20.70 12.75 -35.78
C GLU A 58 20.86 13.60 -34.49
N PRO A 59 21.07 14.91 -34.60
CA PRO A 59 21.21 15.76 -33.43
C PRO A 59 19.89 15.77 -32.63
N ALA A 60 19.99 15.36 -31.38
CA ALA A 60 18.90 15.42 -30.40
C ALA A 60 18.28 16.83 -30.40
N ALA A 61 17.05 16.93 -30.85
CA ALA A 61 16.22 18.10 -30.66
C ALA A 61 16.16 18.44 -29.18
N ALA A 62 16.54 19.67 -28.86
CA ALA A 62 16.45 20.23 -27.52
C ALA A 62 15.04 20.00 -26.97
N ALA A 63 14.97 19.35 -25.84
CA ALA A 63 13.76 19.23 -25.05
C ALA A 63 13.25 20.64 -24.73
N PRO A 64 11.95 20.93 -24.89
CA PRO A 64 11.38 22.19 -24.47
C PRO A 64 11.62 22.35 -22.97
N ASP A 65 12.04 23.57 -22.59
CA ASP A 65 12.17 24.05 -21.23
C ASP A 65 11.04 23.49 -20.36
N ALA A 66 11.37 22.48 -19.56
CA ALA A 66 10.51 22.09 -18.46
C ALA A 66 10.58 23.23 -17.45
N THR A 67 9.62 24.14 -17.50
CA THR A 67 9.26 24.97 -16.36
C THR A 67 9.35 24.08 -15.11
N PRO A 68 10.07 24.50 -14.05
CA PRO A 68 10.08 23.72 -12.82
C PRO A 68 8.66 23.72 -12.26
N ALA A 69 7.86 22.81 -12.76
CA ALA A 69 6.63 22.43 -12.09
C ALA A 69 7.07 21.97 -10.71
N SER A 70 6.67 22.74 -9.71
CA SER A 70 6.71 22.43 -8.31
C SER A 70 6.96 20.93 -8.10
N SER A 71 8.08 20.59 -7.48
CA SER A 71 8.40 19.22 -7.05
C SER A 71 7.44 18.84 -5.92
N ALA A 72 6.15 18.97 -6.17
CA ALA A 72 5.14 18.35 -5.36
C ALA A 72 5.41 16.86 -5.45
N LEU A 73 5.65 16.24 -4.31
CA LEU A 73 5.77 14.80 -4.17
C LEU A 73 4.59 14.18 -4.92
N ALA A 74 4.86 13.66 -6.09
CA ALA A 74 3.84 13.13 -6.97
C ALA A 74 3.91 11.61 -6.91
N PHE A 75 2.77 10.97 -6.74
CA PHE A 75 2.68 9.53 -6.90
C PHE A 75 2.55 9.15 -8.37
N SER A 76 3.07 7.99 -8.75
CA SER A 76 2.88 7.44 -10.09
C SER A 76 1.59 6.61 -10.17
N THR A 77 1.08 6.43 -11.38
CA THR A 77 -0.03 5.50 -11.63
C THR A 77 0.31 4.09 -11.13
N VAL A 78 1.57 3.67 -11.35
CA VAL A 78 2.06 2.34 -10.92
C VAL A 78 2.01 2.21 -9.41
N GLN A 79 2.46 3.24 -8.67
CA GLN A 79 2.39 3.25 -7.22
C GLN A 79 0.94 3.15 -6.72
N ALA A 80 0.04 3.93 -7.28
CA ALA A 80 -1.37 3.89 -6.90
C ALA A 80 -2.04 2.53 -7.26
N ASP A 81 -1.57 1.84 -8.31
CA ASP A 81 -2.03 0.49 -8.64
C ASP A 81 -1.52 -0.56 -7.64
N ARG A 82 -0.25 -0.46 -7.20
CA ARG A 82 0.26 -1.29 -6.10
C ARG A 82 -0.58 -1.08 -4.84
N GLY A 83 -0.82 0.17 -4.47
CA GLY A 83 -1.65 0.52 -3.31
C GLY A 83 -3.07 -0.02 -3.39
N ARG A 84 -3.70 0.03 -4.57
CA ARG A 84 -5.00 -0.61 -4.79
C ARG A 84 -4.94 -2.12 -4.55
N ASN A 85 -3.87 -2.79 -4.97
CA ASN A 85 -3.73 -4.22 -4.79
C ASN A 85 -3.54 -4.57 -3.31
N VAL A 86 -2.69 -3.84 -2.58
CA VAL A 86 -2.52 -4.00 -1.12
C VAL A 86 -3.84 -3.73 -0.41
N PHE A 87 -4.55 -2.66 -0.76
CA PHE A 87 -5.86 -2.35 -0.20
C PHE A 87 -6.85 -3.51 -0.38
N ARG A 88 -6.91 -4.08 -1.58
CA ARG A 88 -7.81 -5.20 -1.89
C ARG A 88 -7.46 -6.49 -1.14
N SER A 89 -6.20 -6.75 -0.87
CA SER A 89 -5.78 -7.98 -0.19
C SER A 89 -5.85 -7.89 1.33
N THR A 90 -5.79 -6.67 1.89
CA THR A 90 -5.61 -6.49 3.34
C THR A 90 -6.74 -5.67 3.97
N CYS A 91 -7.24 -4.64 3.28
CA CYS A 91 -8.16 -3.69 3.90
C CYS A 91 -9.64 -4.02 3.66
N THR A 92 -9.97 -4.76 2.58
CA THR A 92 -11.36 -5.01 2.18
C THR A 92 -12.13 -5.95 3.09
N GLU A 93 -11.47 -6.59 4.04
CA GLU A 93 -12.17 -7.38 5.07
C GLU A 93 -13.01 -6.49 5.99
N CYS A 94 -12.58 -5.23 6.20
CA CYS A 94 -13.25 -4.29 7.09
C CYS A 94 -13.71 -3.01 6.38
N HIS A 95 -13.11 -2.63 5.24
CA HIS A 95 -13.33 -1.35 4.59
C HIS A 95 -13.80 -1.47 3.14
N TYR A 96 -14.66 -0.56 2.74
CA TYR A 96 -14.98 -0.32 1.34
C TYR A 96 -14.19 0.87 0.81
N SER A 97 -13.67 0.79 -0.41
CA SER A 97 -12.89 1.89 -1.01
C SER A 97 -13.69 3.19 -1.11
N SER A 98 -15.03 3.12 -1.22
CA SER A 98 -15.92 4.28 -1.24
C SER A 98 -15.89 5.11 0.06
N GLU A 99 -15.50 4.53 1.18
CA GLU A 99 -15.35 5.24 2.46
C GLU A 99 -14.22 6.28 2.41
N PHE A 100 -13.22 6.04 1.56
CA PHE A 100 -12.03 6.89 1.45
C PHE A 100 -12.16 8.01 0.40
N ASN A 101 -13.33 8.19 -0.19
CA ASN A 101 -13.62 9.31 -1.09
C ASN A 101 -15.02 9.91 -0.87
N ASP A 102 -15.70 9.50 0.19
CA ASP A 102 -16.99 10.04 0.56
C ASP A 102 -16.90 11.45 1.18
N ARG A 103 -18.06 12.05 1.45
CA ARG A 103 -18.13 13.39 2.06
C ARG A 103 -17.51 13.43 3.45
N GLN A 104 -17.65 12.36 4.24
CA GLN A 104 -17.17 12.32 5.62
C GLN A 104 -15.65 12.24 5.64
N PHE A 105 -15.06 11.40 4.80
CA PHE A 105 -13.61 11.32 4.60
C PHE A 105 -13.05 12.67 4.17
N LYS A 106 -13.62 13.28 3.13
CA LYS A 106 -13.19 14.59 2.64
C LYS A 106 -13.27 15.67 3.70
N PHE A 107 -14.35 15.71 4.46
CA PHE A 107 -14.50 16.68 5.57
C PHE A 107 -13.44 16.49 6.65
N LYS A 108 -13.14 15.24 7.03
CA LYS A 108 -12.14 14.91 8.06
C LYS A 108 -10.72 15.30 7.63
N TRP A 109 -10.38 15.05 6.34
CA TRP A 109 -8.99 15.11 5.87
C TRP A 109 -8.62 16.40 5.13
N ARG A 110 -9.56 17.20 4.62
CA ARG A 110 -9.29 18.41 3.85
C ARG A 110 -8.40 19.47 4.52
N ARG A 111 -8.19 19.40 5.82
CA ARG A 111 -7.33 20.31 6.59
C ARG A 111 -6.04 19.63 7.06
N ARG A 112 -5.76 18.49 6.54
CA ARG A 112 -4.62 17.64 6.89
C ARG A 112 -3.70 17.46 5.70
N THR A 113 -2.63 16.71 5.91
CA THR A 113 -1.64 16.38 4.90
C THR A 113 -1.67 14.88 4.55
N ALA A 114 -1.00 14.51 3.47
CA ALA A 114 -0.77 13.12 3.15
C ALA A 114 0.11 12.43 4.22
N GLY A 115 0.99 13.20 4.89
CA GLY A 115 1.78 12.71 6.03
C GLY A 115 0.90 12.32 7.21
N ASP A 116 -0.08 13.15 7.59
CA ASP A 116 -1.04 12.78 8.64
C ASP A 116 -1.82 11.50 8.30
N LEU A 117 -2.16 11.31 7.02
CA LEU A 117 -2.86 10.11 6.57
C LEU A 117 -1.94 8.89 6.62
N PHE A 118 -0.70 9.04 6.16
CA PHE A 118 0.32 7.99 6.22
C PHE A 118 0.61 7.57 7.66
N GLU A 119 0.83 8.52 8.57
CA GLU A 119 1.06 8.24 9.98
C GLU A 119 -0.11 7.46 10.59
N MET A 120 -1.34 7.91 10.35
CA MET A 120 -2.52 7.23 10.86
C MET A 120 -2.62 5.80 10.33
N VAL A 121 -2.46 5.59 9.01
CA VAL A 121 -2.64 4.26 8.45
C VAL A 121 -1.49 3.32 8.82
N SER A 122 -0.24 3.81 8.91
CA SER A 122 0.93 2.98 9.25
C SER A 122 1.01 2.63 10.72
N THR A 123 0.38 3.41 11.61
CA THR A 123 0.45 3.17 13.05
C THR A 123 -0.80 2.51 13.62
N GLN A 124 -1.94 2.57 12.92
CA GLN A 124 -3.23 2.10 13.45
C GLN A 124 -3.88 1.02 12.60
N MET A 125 -3.37 0.75 11.40
CA MET A 125 -3.96 -0.23 10.48
C MET A 125 -2.93 -1.30 10.03
N PRO A 126 -3.41 -2.52 9.74
CA PRO A 126 -4.73 -3.07 10.03
C PRO A 126 -5.04 -3.07 11.54
N GLU A 127 -6.31 -2.94 11.94
CA GLU A 127 -6.68 -2.80 13.37
C GLU A 127 -6.29 -4.03 14.21
N ASP A 128 -6.34 -5.22 13.62
CA ASP A 128 -5.94 -6.49 14.25
C ASP A 128 -4.42 -6.70 14.29
N ALA A 129 -3.65 -5.97 13.47
CA ALA A 129 -2.19 -6.04 13.40
C ALA A 129 -1.57 -4.68 13.01
N PRO A 130 -1.66 -3.63 13.86
CA PRO A 130 -1.17 -2.30 13.53
C PRO A 130 0.31 -2.29 13.16
N GLY A 131 0.65 -1.62 12.06
CA GLY A 131 2.03 -1.51 11.60
C GLY A 131 2.63 -2.78 10.97
N SER A 132 1.81 -3.76 10.60
CA SER A 132 2.28 -5.06 10.10
C SER A 132 2.71 -5.07 8.63
N LEU A 133 2.38 -4.04 7.88
CA LEU A 133 2.82 -3.90 6.49
C LEU A 133 4.17 -3.17 6.42
N GLU A 134 4.88 -3.35 5.32
CA GLU A 134 6.07 -2.54 5.03
C GLU A 134 5.68 -1.07 4.82
N LEU A 135 6.57 -0.14 5.19
CA LEU A 135 6.28 1.30 5.10
C LEU A 135 5.96 1.73 3.67
N GLU A 136 6.62 1.14 2.67
CA GLU A 136 6.36 1.37 1.26
C GLU A 136 4.95 0.95 0.85
N GLN A 137 4.40 -0.11 1.43
CA GLN A 137 3.03 -0.54 1.17
C GLN A 137 2.02 0.46 1.71
N TYR A 138 2.30 1.08 2.87
CA TYR A 138 1.46 2.17 3.37
C TYR A 138 1.53 3.42 2.49
N ALA A 139 2.72 3.78 1.96
CA ALA A 139 2.85 4.87 1.00
C ALA A 139 2.09 4.58 -0.31
N ASP A 140 2.12 3.34 -0.77
CA ASP A 140 1.34 2.88 -1.92
C ASP A 140 -0.18 3.00 -1.66
N ILE A 141 -0.66 2.64 -0.46
CA ILE A 141 -2.06 2.82 -0.05
C ILE A 141 -2.44 4.30 -0.05
N VAL A 142 -1.58 5.19 0.47
CA VAL A 142 -1.81 6.64 0.42
C VAL A 142 -1.93 7.12 -1.03
N ALA A 143 -1.05 6.69 -1.93
CA ALA A 143 -1.11 7.01 -3.36
C ALA A 143 -2.45 6.56 -3.98
N PHE A 144 -2.92 5.37 -3.64
CA PHE A 144 -4.23 4.88 -4.07
C PHE A 144 -5.37 5.78 -3.57
N VAL A 145 -5.36 6.16 -2.29
CA VAL A 145 -6.39 7.04 -1.71
C VAL A 145 -6.35 8.43 -2.35
N LEU A 146 -5.17 8.99 -2.61
CA LEU A 146 -5.04 10.26 -3.32
C LEU A 146 -5.68 10.17 -4.71
N ARG A 147 -5.39 9.12 -5.47
CA ARG A 147 -6.00 8.90 -6.79
C ARG A 147 -7.52 8.74 -6.72
N LEU A 148 -8.06 8.03 -5.73
CA LEU A 148 -9.51 7.92 -5.50
C LEU A 148 -10.18 9.28 -5.31
N ASN A 149 -9.43 10.25 -4.83
CA ASN A 149 -9.92 11.60 -4.55
C ASN A 149 -9.59 12.61 -5.66
N GLY A 150 -9.13 12.13 -6.82
CA GLY A 150 -8.91 12.97 -8.00
C GLY A 150 -7.59 13.74 -8.00
N PHE A 151 -6.62 13.36 -7.16
CA PHE A 151 -5.26 13.85 -7.30
C PHE A 151 -4.62 13.24 -8.54
N GLU A 152 -4.01 14.06 -9.36
CA GLU A 152 -3.39 13.61 -10.61
C GLU A 152 -2.05 12.91 -10.36
N PRO A 153 -1.83 11.73 -10.97
CA PRO A 153 -0.54 11.07 -10.93
C PRO A 153 0.53 11.85 -11.65
N GLY A 154 1.75 11.80 -11.13
CA GLY A 154 2.96 12.30 -11.79
C GLY A 154 3.91 11.17 -12.16
N SER A 155 5.18 11.50 -12.30
CA SER A 155 6.25 10.55 -12.65
C SER A 155 7.04 10.04 -11.43
N GLY A 156 6.82 10.61 -10.26
CA GLY A 156 7.51 10.24 -9.02
C GLY A 156 6.79 9.16 -8.23
N GLU A 157 7.33 8.85 -7.06
CA GLU A 157 6.70 8.00 -6.07
C GLU A 157 6.67 8.71 -4.72
N LEU A 158 5.61 8.52 -3.96
CA LEU A 158 5.52 8.99 -2.58
C LEU A 158 6.56 8.24 -1.75
N PRO A 159 7.39 8.93 -0.98
CA PRO A 159 8.27 8.28 -0.04
C PRO A 159 7.49 7.67 1.12
N ALA A 160 8.05 6.65 1.74
CA ALA A 160 7.51 6.03 2.94
C ALA A 160 7.94 6.81 4.20
N ASP A 161 7.67 8.10 4.23
CA ASP A 161 8.12 9.05 5.25
C ASP A 161 7.04 10.10 5.53
N ALA A 162 6.58 10.17 6.78
CA ALA A 162 5.48 11.05 7.17
C ALA A 162 5.84 12.54 7.04
N ASP A 163 7.08 12.92 7.36
CA ASP A 163 7.52 14.32 7.33
C ASP A 163 7.60 14.81 5.87
N ALA A 164 8.17 14.00 4.99
CA ALA A 164 8.22 14.29 3.55
C ALA A 164 6.79 14.41 2.97
N LEU A 165 5.88 13.51 3.33
CA LEU A 165 4.48 13.53 2.93
C LEU A 165 3.69 14.67 3.59
N GLY A 166 4.18 15.22 4.70
CA GLY A 166 3.60 16.38 5.40
C GLY A 166 3.55 17.66 4.55
N THR A 167 4.32 17.71 3.45
CA THR A 167 4.30 18.83 2.50
C THR A 167 3.12 18.77 1.51
N ILE A 168 2.44 17.62 1.40
CA ILE A 168 1.32 17.41 0.48
C ILE A 168 0.01 17.74 1.21
N SER A 169 -0.59 18.86 0.85
CA SER A 169 -1.88 19.27 1.42
C SER A 169 -3.03 18.47 0.84
N LEU A 170 -3.95 18.03 1.69
CA LEU A 170 -5.22 17.42 1.28
C LEU A 170 -6.37 18.45 1.13
N ALA A 171 -6.07 19.75 1.11
CA ALA A 171 -7.08 20.80 0.91
C ALA A 171 -7.93 20.62 -0.35
N PRO A 172 -7.43 20.11 -1.49
CA PRO A 172 -8.25 19.81 -2.66
C PRO A 172 -9.45 18.89 -2.41
N LEU A 173 -9.43 18.07 -1.35
CA LEU A 173 -10.59 17.28 -0.94
C LEU A 173 -11.83 18.12 -0.56
N GLY A 174 -11.65 19.41 -0.33
CA GLY A 174 -12.73 20.32 0.05
C GLY A 174 -13.50 20.94 -1.11
N ASN A 175 -13.08 20.68 -2.34
CA ASN A 175 -13.69 21.28 -3.57
C ASN A 175 -14.73 20.35 -4.16
#